data_fa731cbd7d0ed3bd3dd32fc3d56e48e3
#
_entry.id   fa731cbd7d0ed3bd3dd32fc3d56e48e3
#
_cell.length_a   1.000
_cell.length_b   1.000
_cell.length_c   1.000
_cell.angle_alpha   90.00
_cell.angle_beta   90.00
_cell.angle_gamma   90.00
#
_symmetry.space_group_name_H-M   'P 1'
#
loop_
_entity.id
_entity.type
_entity.pdbx_description
1 polymer ?
#
loop_
_entity_poly.entity_id
_entity_poly.type
_entity_poly.pdbx_seq_one_letter_code
_entity_poly.pdbx_strand_id
1 'polypeptide(L)'
;MQKILFILNDSPYGGEKTFNGLRFAINLQEDHGKEVDIKLFCFFDSILSGLAGQNPNEGSNVQQLMDILIAQGAEVKLCTSCMKARGLLNAKLIDGVTLGTLADVSDWTLWADKVISF
;
A
#
# COMPACT_ATOMS: atom_id res chain seq x y z
N MET A 1 20.79 -2.79 -4.52
CA MET A 1 19.34 -3.05 -4.47
C MET A 1 18.58 -1.79 -4.80
N GLN A 2 17.62 -1.85 -5.71
CA GLN A 2 16.78 -0.71 -6.04
C GLN A 2 15.74 -0.50 -4.95
N LYS A 3 15.67 0.70 -4.44
CA LYS A 3 14.69 1.10 -3.41
C LYS A 3 13.52 1.80 -4.10
N ILE A 4 12.34 1.23 -4.03
CA ILE A 4 11.18 1.72 -4.77
C ILE A 4 10.05 2.03 -3.79
N LEU A 5 9.58 3.27 -3.85
CA LEU A 5 8.41 3.71 -3.11
C LEU A 5 7.19 3.75 -4.03
N PHE A 6 6.16 3.00 -3.67
CA PHE A 6 4.86 3.09 -4.32
C PHE A 6 3.95 3.99 -3.50
N ILE A 7 3.31 4.94 -4.17
CA ILE A 7 2.29 5.81 -3.57
C ILE A 7 0.95 5.50 -4.24
N LEU A 8 -0.02 5.10 -3.44
CA LEU A 8 -1.38 4.86 -3.90
C LEU A 8 -2.30 5.99 -3.43
N ASN A 9 -3.28 6.35 -4.26
CA ASN A 9 -4.17 7.48 -4.01
C ASN A 9 -5.65 7.11 -4.10
N ASP A 10 -6.01 6.10 -4.88
CA ASP A 10 -7.39 5.76 -5.17
C ASP A 10 -7.93 4.66 -4.25
N SER A 11 -9.25 4.62 -4.14
CA SER A 11 -9.97 3.54 -3.46
C SER A 11 -9.60 2.18 -4.05
N PRO A 12 -9.54 1.12 -3.21
CA PRO A 12 -9.29 -0.23 -3.71
C PRO A 12 -10.43 -0.80 -4.56
N TYR A 13 -11.61 -0.23 -4.47
CA TYR A 13 -12.80 -0.70 -5.19
C TYR A 13 -13.45 0.44 -5.94
N GLY A 14 -14.10 0.14 -7.06
CA GLY A 14 -14.72 1.14 -7.92
C GLY A 14 -13.81 1.70 -9.00
N GLY A 15 -12.59 1.21 -9.10
CA GLY A 15 -11.60 1.58 -10.12
C GLY A 15 -10.47 0.57 -10.13
N GLU A 16 -9.50 0.76 -11.00
CA GLU A 16 -8.44 -0.22 -11.22
C GLU A 16 -7.03 0.25 -10.83
N LYS A 17 -6.85 1.52 -10.46
CA LYS A 17 -5.51 2.07 -10.20
C LYS A 17 -4.82 1.38 -9.03
N THR A 18 -5.47 1.29 -7.89
CA THR A 18 -4.90 0.64 -6.70
C THR A 18 -4.66 -0.84 -6.94
N PHE A 19 -5.64 -1.51 -7.54
CA PHE A 19 -5.50 -2.92 -7.89
C PHE A 19 -4.29 -3.16 -8.79
N ASN A 20 -4.13 -2.37 -9.85
CA ASN A 20 -2.98 -2.52 -10.75
C ASN A 20 -1.66 -2.06 -10.13
N GLY A 21 -1.69 -1.04 -9.29
CA GLY A 21 -0.49 -0.63 -8.54
C GLY A 21 0.04 -1.74 -7.65
N LEU A 22 -0.83 -2.44 -6.94
CA LEU A 22 -0.46 -3.58 -6.10
C LEU A 22 0.05 -4.75 -6.94
N ARG A 23 -0.61 -5.06 -8.06
CA ARG A 23 -0.16 -6.11 -8.97
C ARG A 23 1.23 -5.82 -9.51
N PHE A 24 1.50 -4.56 -9.86
CA PHE A 24 2.82 -4.16 -10.36
C PHE A 24 3.88 -4.35 -9.27
N ALA A 25 3.62 -3.90 -8.05
CA ALA A 25 4.55 -4.08 -6.95
C ALA A 25 4.83 -5.57 -6.67
N ILE A 26 3.79 -6.41 -6.68
CA ILE A 26 3.91 -7.85 -6.49
C ILE A 26 4.75 -8.47 -7.60
N ASN A 27 4.52 -8.09 -8.86
CA ASN A 27 5.28 -8.61 -9.98
C ASN A 27 6.76 -8.25 -9.90
N LEU A 28 7.09 -7.02 -9.49
CA LEU A 28 8.47 -6.63 -9.25
C LEU A 28 9.14 -7.53 -8.20
N GLN A 29 8.43 -7.85 -7.14
CA GLN A 29 8.94 -8.75 -6.10
C GLN A 29 9.10 -10.18 -6.62
N GLU A 30 8.15 -10.67 -7.40
CA GLU A 30 8.21 -12.04 -7.93
C GLU A 30 9.36 -12.21 -8.92
N ASP A 31 9.53 -11.28 -9.83
CA ASP A 31 10.51 -11.38 -10.90
C ASP A 31 11.91 -10.87 -10.48
N HIS A 32 11.98 -9.92 -9.57
CA HIS A 32 13.20 -9.20 -9.22
C HIS A 32 13.40 -9.02 -7.72
N GLY A 33 12.83 -9.89 -6.90
CA GLY A 33 12.82 -9.73 -5.45
C GLY A 33 14.21 -9.60 -4.80
N LYS A 34 15.25 -10.15 -5.44
CA LYS A 34 16.64 -10.01 -4.95
C LYS A 34 17.25 -8.64 -5.28
N GLU A 35 16.62 -7.87 -6.16
CA GLU A 35 17.14 -6.61 -6.69
C GLU A 35 16.35 -5.40 -6.21
N VAL A 36 15.18 -5.60 -5.58
CA VAL A 36 14.29 -4.51 -5.18
C VAL A 36 13.94 -4.57 -3.70
N ASP A 37 13.77 -3.40 -3.11
CA ASP A 37 13.23 -3.20 -1.77
C ASP A 37 12.04 -2.24 -1.91
N ILE A 38 10.84 -2.71 -1.59
CA ILE A 38 9.60 -1.98 -1.85
C ILE A 38 8.98 -1.50 -0.56
N LYS A 39 8.58 -0.22 -0.56
CA LYS A 39 7.72 0.39 0.44
C LYS A 39 6.48 0.95 -0.23
N LEU A 40 5.36 0.90 0.47
CA LEU A 40 4.05 1.34 -0.02
C LEU A 40 3.43 2.32 0.97
N PHE A 41 3.07 3.51 0.47
CA PHE A 41 2.36 4.51 1.26
C PHE A 41 1.01 4.81 0.63
N CYS A 42 -0.06 4.75 1.43
CA CYS A 42 -1.43 4.96 0.97
C CYS A 42 -1.96 6.30 1.46
N PHE A 43 -2.33 7.17 0.53
CA PHE A 43 -3.04 8.44 0.75
C PHE A 43 -4.51 8.33 0.37
N PHE A 44 -5.32 9.30 0.78
CA PHE A 44 -6.72 9.43 0.37
C PHE A 44 -7.46 8.11 0.62
N ASP A 45 -8.37 7.76 -0.25
CA ASP A 45 -9.18 6.54 -0.11
C ASP A 45 -8.39 5.24 -0.29
N SER A 46 -7.13 5.30 -0.76
CA SER A 46 -6.31 4.11 -0.82
C SER A 46 -5.99 3.51 0.55
N ILE A 47 -6.18 4.28 1.64
CA ILE A 47 -6.05 3.77 3.00
C ILE A 47 -6.96 2.56 3.27
N LEU A 48 -8.11 2.51 2.58
CA LEU A 48 -9.05 1.40 2.71
C LEU A 48 -8.43 0.07 2.29
N SER A 49 -7.38 0.10 1.46
CA SER A 49 -6.66 -1.11 1.03
C SER A 49 -5.94 -1.82 2.19
N GLY A 50 -5.65 -1.10 3.26
CA GLY A 50 -4.97 -1.65 4.44
C GLY A 50 -5.90 -2.12 5.55
N LEU A 51 -7.21 -2.04 5.36
CA LEU A 51 -8.18 -2.47 6.37
C LEU A 51 -8.40 -3.98 6.30
N ALA A 52 -8.49 -4.61 7.46
CA ALA A 52 -8.80 -6.03 7.58
C ALA A 52 -10.31 -6.27 7.38
N GLY A 53 -10.64 -7.46 6.89
CA GLY A 53 -12.03 -7.87 6.73
C GLY A 53 -12.67 -7.47 5.41
N GLN A 54 -11.88 -7.12 4.40
CA GLN A 54 -12.40 -6.82 3.07
C GLN A 54 -13.08 -8.06 2.48
N ASN A 55 -14.26 -7.85 1.92
CA ASN A 55 -15.07 -8.95 1.40
C ASN A 55 -15.92 -8.47 0.22
N PRO A 56 -15.32 -8.19 -0.94
CA PRO A 56 -16.06 -7.72 -2.10
C PRO A 56 -17.00 -8.78 -2.64
N ASN A 57 -18.19 -8.36 -3.11
CA ASN A 57 -19.15 -9.26 -3.72
C ASN A 57 -18.68 -9.75 -5.09
N GLU A 58 -17.90 -8.94 -5.81
CA GLU A 58 -17.42 -9.22 -7.14
C GLU A 58 -15.95 -8.75 -7.26
N GLY A 59 -15.22 -9.40 -8.17
CA GLY A 59 -13.87 -9.01 -8.48
C GLY A 59 -12.84 -9.46 -7.46
N SER A 60 -11.64 -8.91 -7.59
CA SER A 60 -10.50 -9.30 -6.76
C SER A 60 -10.59 -8.72 -5.36
N ASN A 61 -10.17 -9.50 -4.38
CA ASN A 61 -10.05 -9.05 -3.00
C ASN A 61 -8.69 -8.36 -2.83
N VAL A 62 -8.70 -7.04 -2.64
CA VAL A 62 -7.48 -6.25 -2.53
C VAL A 62 -6.70 -6.57 -1.26
N GLN A 63 -7.37 -7.01 -0.20
CA GLN A 63 -6.68 -7.46 1.01
C GLN A 63 -5.73 -8.62 0.70
N GLN A 64 -6.13 -9.56 -0.16
CA GLN A 64 -5.27 -10.68 -0.54
C GLN A 64 -4.01 -10.22 -1.27
N LEU A 65 -4.12 -9.22 -2.14
CA LEU A 65 -2.95 -8.63 -2.79
C LEU A 65 -2.02 -7.95 -1.77
N MET A 66 -2.60 -7.24 -0.83
CA MET A 66 -1.83 -6.60 0.24
C MET A 66 -1.10 -7.64 1.10
N ASP A 67 -1.78 -8.73 1.45
CA ASP A 67 -1.18 -9.83 2.21
C ASP A 67 0.03 -10.43 1.47
N ILE A 68 -0.09 -10.63 0.17
CA ILE A 68 0.99 -11.16 -0.67
C ILE A 68 2.19 -10.19 -0.63
N LEU A 69 1.94 -8.91 -0.85
CA LEU A 69 3.00 -7.90 -0.90
C LEU A 69 3.75 -7.81 0.45
N ILE A 70 3.01 -7.85 1.55
CA ILE A 70 3.58 -7.84 2.90
C ILE A 70 4.40 -9.11 3.15
N ALA A 71 3.89 -10.27 2.74
CA ALA A 71 4.60 -11.54 2.87
C ALA A 71 5.90 -11.56 2.08
N GLN A 72 5.97 -10.80 0.99
CA GLN A 72 7.18 -10.62 0.18
C GLN A 72 8.18 -9.65 0.82
N GLY A 73 7.84 -9.02 1.94
CA GLY A 73 8.75 -8.14 2.70
C GLY A 73 8.51 -6.65 2.51
N ALA A 74 7.48 -6.23 1.79
CA ALA A 74 7.19 -4.82 1.63
C ALA A 74 6.68 -4.20 2.94
N GLU A 75 7.11 -3.00 3.23
CA GLU A 75 6.62 -2.20 4.35
C GLU A 75 5.48 -1.31 3.89
N VAL A 76 4.34 -1.33 4.59
CA VAL A 76 3.12 -0.63 4.19
C VAL A 76 2.66 0.30 5.30
N LYS A 77 2.41 1.57 4.95
CA LYS A 77 1.84 2.55 5.87
C LYS A 77 0.63 3.25 5.25
N LEU A 78 -0.37 3.52 6.10
CA LEU A 78 -1.57 4.28 5.73
C LEU A 78 -1.47 5.69 6.32
N CYS A 79 -1.84 6.70 5.54
CA CYS A 79 -1.80 8.10 5.97
C CYS A 79 -2.71 8.32 7.19
N THR A 80 -2.11 8.71 8.32
CA THR A 80 -2.83 8.92 9.58
C THR A 80 -3.89 10.01 9.46
N SER A 81 -3.57 11.14 8.83
CA SER A 81 -4.54 12.23 8.67
C SER A 81 -5.70 11.84 7.75
N CYS A 82 -5.44 11.01 6.74
CA CYS A 82 -6.49 10.47 5.88
C CYS A 82 -7.41 9.52 6.66
N MET A 83 -6.85 8.69 7.53
CA MET A 83 -7.61 7.82 8.43
C MET A 83 -8.48 8.63 9.39
N LYS A 84 -7.88 9.64 10.02
CA LYS A 84 -8.58 10.52 10.97
C LYS A 84 -9.74 11.24 10.30
N ALA A 85 -9.51 11.82 9.13
CA ALA A 85 -10.55 12.55 8.39
C ALA A 85 -11.76 11.67 8.05
N ARG A 86 -11.59 10.37 7.94
CA ARG A 86 -12.63 9.41 7.58
C ARG A 86 -13.20 8.64 8.77
N GLY A 87 -12.79 8.99 10.00
CA GLY A 87 -13.27 8.32 11.21
C GLY A 87 -12.73 6.90 11.38
N LEU A 88 -11.55 6.63 10.86
CA LEU A 88 -11.01 5.27 10.77
C LEU A 88 -9.80 5.01 11.67
N LEU A 89 -9.48 5.90 12.62
CA LEU A 89 -8.30 5.72 13.49
C LEU A 89 -8.34 4.44 14.32
N ASN A 90 -9.54 3.93 14.63
CA ASN A 90 -9.72 2.72 15.42
C ASN A 90 -10.04 1.49 14.56
N ALA A 91 -9.96 1.60 13.23
CA ALA A 91 -10.23 0.48 12.35
C ALA A 91 -9.16 -0.60 12.51
N LYS A 92 -9.57 -1.85 12.35
CA LYS A 92 -8.62 -2.97 12.35
C LYS A 92 -7.85 -2.98 11.04
N LEU A 93 -6.51 -2.96 11.14
CA LEU A 93 -5.63 -3.01 9.99
C LEU A 93 -5.21 -4.46 9.69
N ILE A 94 -4.84 -4.71 8.44
CA ILE A 94 -4.20 -5.96 8.03
C ILE A 94 -2.90 -6.11 8.83
N ASP A 95 -2.57 -7.34 9.25
CA ASP A 95 -1.32 -7.62 9.95
C ASP A 95 -0.13 -7.18 9.09
N GLY A 96 0.76 -6.39 9.68
CA GLY A 96 1.93 -5.82 8.99
C GLY A 96 1.69 -4.42 8.43
N VAL A 97 0.46 -3.93 8.39
CA VAL A 97 0.14 -2.56 8.01
C VAL A 97 0.14 -1.68 9.24
N THR A 98 0.76 -0.51 9.14
CA THR A 98 0.79 0.48 10.22
C THR A 98 0.34 1.84 9.72
N LEU A 99 0.09 2.77 10.65
CA LEU A 99 -0.19 4.16 10.30
C LEU A 99 1.12 4.91 10.07
N GLY A 100 1.08 5.87 9.15
CA GLY A 100 2.22 6.72 8.82
C GLY A 100 1.87 8.19 8.77
N THR A 101 2.87 9.03 8.96
CA THR A 101 2.76 10.49 8.93
C THR A 101 3.37 11.04 7.64
N LEU A 102 3.19 12.35 7.39
CA LEU A 102 3.90 13.03 6.30
C LEU A 102 5.42 12.96 6.52
N ALA A 103 5.89 12.98 7.77
CA ALA A 103 7.32 12.79 8.07
C ALA A 103 7.81 11.42 7.58
N ASP A 104 7.00 10.38 7.78
CA ASP A 104 7.35 9.03 7.31
C ASP A 104 7.46 8.97 5.79
N VAL A 105 6.50 9.50 5.06
CA VAL A 105 6.54 9.47 3.58
C VAL A 105 7.63 10.38 3.04
N SER A 106 7.95 11.49 3.71
CA SER A 106 9.09 12.35 3.36
C SER A 106 10.40 11.56 3.47
N ASP A 107 10.60 10.86 4.57
CA ASP A 107 11.78 10.03 4.78
C ASP A 107 11.87 8.93 3.73
N TRP A 108 10.75 8.29 3.43
CA TRP A 108 10.70 7.24 2.43
C TRP A 108 10.97 7.76 1.01
N THR A 109 10.53 8.99 0.72
CA THR A 109 10.81 9.63 -0.58
C THR A 109 12.30 9.85 -0.78
N LEU A 110 13.00 10.28 0.26
CA LEU A 110 14.47 10.45 0.21
C LEU A 110 15.22 9.12 0.22
N TRP A 111 14.64 8.10 0.84
CA TRP A 111 15.19 6.75 0.83
C TRP A 111 15.13 6.11 -0.57
N ALA A 112 14.09 6.39 -1.33
CA ALA A 112 13.80 5.71 -2.59
C ALA A 112 14.71 6.15 -3.74
N ASP A 113 15.12 5.19 -4.56
CA ASP A 113 15.74 5.46 -5.86
C ASP A 113 14.67 5.84 -6.90
N LYS A 114 13.48 5.26 -6.79
CA LYS A 114 12.35 5.51 -7.67
C LYS A 114 11.07 5.66 -6.85
N VAL A 115 10.21 6.58 -7.28
CA VAL A 115 8.87 6.76 -6.72
C VAL A 115 7.87 6.54 -7.84
N ILE A 116 6.94 5.61 -7.63
CA ILE A 116 5.90 5.26 -8.60
C ILE A 116 4.55 5.54 -7.94
N SER A 117 3.71 6.33 -8.60
CA SER A 117 2.41 6.73 -8.07
C SER A 117 1.26 6.20 -8.94
N PHE A 118 0.23 5.73 -8.29
CA PHE A 118 -1.02 5.30 -8.92
C PHE A 118 -2.22 6.07 -8.38
#